data_291586a0660ca1ea41daed7218a694d7
#
_entry.id   291586a0660ca1ea41daed7218a694d7
#
_cell.length_a   1.000
_cell.length_b   1.000
_cell.length_c   1.000
_cell.angle_alpha   90.00
_cell.angle_beta   90.00
_cell.angle_gamma   90.00
#
_symmetry.space_group_name_H-M   'P 1'
#
loop_
_entity.id
_entity.type
_entity.pdbx_description
1 polymer ?
#
loop_
_entity_poly.entity_id
_entity_poly.type
_entity_poly.pdbx_seq_one_letter_code
_entity_poly.pdbx_strand_id
1 'polypeptide(L)'
;MYIKTREIGTGCIGGKAAGMLLARNILRDEAPELYSSRIEPHDSYYIGADVFYTYAVQSGLWGSRIHMIEAEDYLKYAPDIRELLLNGTFAPSIKEQFMSMLEYFGQSPIIVRSSSILEDGFGNAFAGKYESVFCPNQGSLKERYDVFERAVKQVYASTVDPDALKDRAERNLL
;
A
#
# COMPACT_ATOMS: atom_id res chain seq x y z
N MET A 1 -7.53 8.24 -17.74
CA MET A 1 -6.61 7.47 -18.57
C MET A 1 -5.19 7.35 -17.98
N TYR A 2 -4.81 8.21 -17.05
CA TYR A 2 -3.49 8.23 -16.39
C TYR A 2 -3.25 7.02 -15.44
N ILE A 3 -4.29 6.46 -14.83
CA ILE A 3 -4.18 5.39 -13.83
C ILE A 3 -3.71 4.07 -14.43
N LYS A 4 -4.24 3.64 -15.57
CA LYS A 4 -3.96 2.32 -16.17
C LYS A 4 -2.48 2.06 -16.50
N THR A 5 -1.69 3.09 -16.73
CA THR A 5 -0.24 2.96 -17.01
C THR A 5 0.62 3.02 -15.75
N ARG A 6 0.01 3.27 -14.59
CA ARG A 6 0.67 3.46 -13.28
C ARG A 6 0.10 2.55 -12.20
N GLU A 7 -0.66 1.55 -12.60
CA GLU A 7 -1.24 0.56 -11.70
C GLU A 7 -0.43 -0.73 -11.75
N ILE A 8 -0.19 -1.30 -10.60
CA ILE A 8 0.39 -2.63 -10.40
C ILE A 8 -0.72 -3.54 -9.90
N GLY A 9 -0.98 -4.61 -10.61
CA GLY A 9 -2.22 -5.38 -10.45
C GLY A 9 -3.38 -4.75 -11.21
N THR A 10 -4.60 -5.07 -10.81
CA THR A 10 -5.86 -4.64 -11.47
C THR A 10 -6.96 -4.29 -10.48
N GLY A 11 -6.65 -4.33 -9.20
CA GLY A 11 -7.62 -4.14 -8.12
C GLY A 11 -7.94 -2.67 -7.82
N CYS A 12 -8.84 -2.47 -6.87
CA CYS A 12 -9.15 -1.11 -6.41
C CYS A 12 -7.97 -0.48 -5.68
N ILE A 13 -7.81 0.82 -5.84
CA ILE A 13 -6.91 1.64 -5.03
C ILE A 13 -7.66 2.20 -3.82
N GLY A 14 -6.98 2.39 -2.70
CA GLY A 14 -7.62 2.85 -1.46
C GLY A 14 -7.92 4.35 -1.43
N GLY A 15 -8.54 4.80 -0.33
CA GLY A 15 -9.06 6.15 -0.17
C GLY A 15 -8.04 7.26 -0.35
N LYS A 16 -6.86 7.11 0.24
CA LYS A 16 -5.77 8.10 0.12
C LYS A 16 -5.34 8.34 -1.33
N ALA A 17 -5.14 7.26 -2.09
CA ALA A 17 -4.78 7.34 -3.50
C ALA A 17 -5.92 7.93 -4.35
N ALA A 18 -7.15 7.47 -4.12
CA ALA A 18 -8.34 7.95 -4.83
C ALA A 18 -8.58 9.46 -4.58
N GLY A 19 -8.49 9.89 -3.31
CA GLY A 19 -8.63 11.30 -2.94
C GLY A 19 -7.60 12.21 -3.58
N MET A 20 -6.33 11.77 -3.61
CA MET A 20 -5.25 12.51 -4.26
C MET A 20 -5.47 12.63 -5.78
N LEU A 21 -5.91 11.56 -6.43
CA LEU A 21 -6.21 11.57 -7.87
C LEU A 21 -7.41 12.46 -8.19
N LEU A 22 -8.45 12.42 -7.35
CA LEU A 22 -9.62 13.29 -7.50
C LEU A 22 -9.25 14.76 -7.35
N ALA A 23 -8.53 15.12 -6.29
CA ALA A 23 -8.08 16.50 -6.07
C ALA A 23 -7.24 17.01 -7.24
N ARG A 24 -6.34 16.18 -7.76
CA ARG A 24 -5.52 16.50 -8.94
C ARG A 24 -6.38 16.75 -10.18
N ASN A 25 -7.38 15.91 -10.43
CA ASN A 25 -8.27 16.06 -11.57
C ASN A 25 -9.09 17.35 -11.47
N ILE A 26 -9.65 17.64 -10.28
CA ILE A 26 -10.39 18.90 -10.03
C ILE A 26 -9.49 20.10 -10.30
N LEU A 27 -8.28 20.14 -9.74
CA LEU A 27 -7.35 21.26 -9.94
C LEU A 27 -6.96 21.44 -11.41
N ARG A 28 -6.75 20.34 -12.14
CA ARG A 28 -6.43 20.40 -13.56
C ARG A 28 -7.60 20.94 -14.39
N ASP A 29 -8.81 20.54 -14.06
CA ASP A 29 -10.00 20.84 -14.88
C ASP A 29 -10.59 22.21 -14.53
N GLU A 30 -10.57 22.61 -13.25
CA GLU A 30 -11.15 23.88 -12.77
C GLU A 30 -10.14 25.06 -12.75
N ALA A 31 -8.86 24.78 -12.67
CA ALA A 31 -7.80 25.79 -12.59
C ALA A 31 -6.56 25.40 -13.43
N PRO A 32 -6.68 25.19 -14.74
CA PRO A 32 -5.62 24.64 -15.58
C PRO A 32 -4.34 25.50 -15.60
N GLU A 33 -4.48 26.82 -15.60
CA GLU A 33 -3.33 27.75 -15.58
C GLU A 33 -2.57 27.69 -14.24
N LEU A 34 -3.30 27.64 -13.13
CA LEU A 34 -2.71 27.47 -11.80
C LEU A 34 -2.04 26.13 -11.67
N TYR A 35 -2.71 25.06 -12.13
CA TYR A 35 -2.18 23.70 -12.12
C TYR A 35 -0.86 23.60 -12.90
N SER A 36 -0.80 24.11 -14.12
CA SER A 36 0.39 24.04 -14.96
C SER A 36 1.55 24.90 -14.48
N SER A 37 1.26 26.04 -13.82
CA SER A 37 2.29 27.01 -13.41
C SER A 37 2.78 26.84 -11.96
N ARG A 38 2.00 26.19 -11.09
CA ARG A 38 2.27 26.15 -9.64
C ARG A 38 2.32 24.75 -9.04
N ILE A 39 1.80 23.74 -9.74
CA ILE A 39 1.73 22.38 -9.22
C ILE A 39 2.65 21.48 -10.03
N GLU A 40 3.68 20.99 -9.37
CA GLU A 40 4.49 19.91 -9.92
C GLU A 40 3.78 18.58 -9.63
N PRO A 41 3.35 17.83 -10.67
CA PRO A 41 2.71 16.55 -10.46
C PRO A 41 3.75 15.54 -9.98
N HIS A 42 3.65 15.13 -8.70
CA HIS A 42 4.48 14.03 -8.23
C HIS A 42 4.09 12.74 -8.93
N ASP A 43 5.11 11.97 -9.24
CA ASP A 43 4.99 10.71 -9.93
C ASP A 43 4.67 9.59 -8.94
N SER A 44 3.66 8.79 -9.23
CA SER A 44 3.19 7.74 -8.32
C SER A 44 2.76 6.51 -9.09
N TYR A 45 3.03 5.34 -8.53
CA TYR A 45 2.43 4.08 -8.89
C TYR A 45 1.46 3.63 -7.81
N TYR A 46 0.42 2.92 -8.22
CA TYR A 46 -0.66 2.47 -7.35
C TYR A 46 -0.69 0.95 -7.34
N ILE A 47 -0.50 0.35 -6.18
CA ILE A 47 -0.59 -1.10 -6.00
C ILE A 47 -2.04 -1.43 -5.67
N GLY A 48 -2.70 -2.19 -6.53
CA GLY A 48 -4.09 -2.58 -6.36
C GLY A 48 -4.31 -3.52 -5.18
N ALA A 49 -5.51 -3.51 -4.63
CA ALA A 49 -5.88 -4.36 -3.51
C ALA A 49 -5.78 -5.86 -3.82
N ASP A 50 -5.96 -6.25 -5.09
CA ASP A 50 -5.79 -7.62 -5.57
C ASP A 50 -4.36 -8.15 -5.32
N VAL A 51 -3.35 -7.30 -5.43
CA VAL A 51 -1.96 -7.66 -5.12
C VAL A 51 -1.82 -8.03 -3.64
N PHE A 52 -2.39 -7.24 -2.74
CA PHE A 52 -2.39 -7.55 -1.31
C PHE A 52 -3.13 -8.85 -1.00
N TYR A 53 -4.33 -9.04 -1.53
CA TYR A 53 -5.13 -10.24 -1.28
C TYR A 53 -4.46 -11.50 -1.83
N THR A 54 -3.92 -11.44 -3.04
CA THR A 54 -3.17 -12.56 -3.63
C THR A 54 -1.94 -12.89 -2.81
N TYR A 55 -1.19 -11.88 -2.39
CA TYR A 55 -0.03 -12.03 -1.51
C TYR A 55 -0.41 -12.67 -0.19
N ALA A 56 -1.47 -12.21 0.46
CA ALA A 56 -1.98 -12.72 1.73
C ALA A 56 -2.40 -14.20 1.63
N VAL A 57 -3.12 -14.57 0.57
CA VAL A 57 -3.53 -15.96 0.32
C VAL A 57 -2.31 -16.86 0.10
N GLN A 58 -1.36 -16.45 -0.75
CA GLN A 58 -0.15 -17.22 -1.04
C GLN A 58 0.76 -17.36 0.17
N SER A 59 0.75 -16.39 1.07
CA SER A 59 1.50 -16.42 2.34
C SER A 59 0.82 -17.25 3.43
N GLY A 60 -0.33 -17.90 3.15
CA GLY A 60 -1.07 -18.70 4.14
C GLY A 60 -1.85 -17.86 5.18
N LEU A 61 -1.98 -16.56 4.97
CA LEU A 61 -2.59 -15.63 5.92
C LEU A 61 -4.08 -15.92 6.14
N TRP A 62 -4.77 -16.48 5.14
CA TRP A 62 -6.23 -16.58 5.17
C TRP A 62 -6.76 -17.40 6.35
N GLY A 63 -6.15 -18.57 6.62
CA GLY A 63 -6.51 -19.41 7.76
C GLY A 63 -6.25 -18.71 9.11
N SER A 64 -5.09 -18.09 9.25
CA SER A 64 -4.71 -17.37 10.48
C SER A 64 -5.62 -16.17 10.74
N ARG A 65 -6.06 -15.47 9.69
CA ARG A 65 -6.98 -14.33 9.79
C ARG A 65 -8.37 -14.75 10.27
N ILE A 66 -8.90 -15.87 9.81
CA ILE A 66 -10.20 -16.38 10.27
C ILE A 66 -10.14 -16.64 11.78
N HIS A 67 -9.09 -17.31 12.25
CA HIS A 67 -8.89 -17.54 13.68
C HIS A 67 -8.77 -16.25 14.48
N MET A 68 -8.11 -15.24 13.93
CA MET A 68 -7.97 -13.94 14.58
C MET A 68 -9.31 -13.21 14.74
N ILE A 69 -10.17 -13.24 13.69
CA ILE A 69 -11.48 -12.55 13.72
C ILE A 69 -12.43 -13.22 14.70
N GLU A 70 -12.37 -14.54 14.81
CA GLU A 70 -13.24 -15.34 15.70
C GLU A 70 -12.75 -15.38 17.15
N ALA A 71 -11.51 -14.94 17.42
CA ALA A 71 -10.92 -15.02 18.76
C ALA A 71 -11.32 -13.82 19.63
N GLU A 72 -11.64 -14.07 20.90
CA GLU A 72 -11.82 -13.01 21.89
C GLU A 72 -10.53 -12.19 22.10
N ASP A 73 -9.35 -12.82 21.91
CA ASP A 73 -8.04 -12.19 22.00
C ASP A 73 -7.35 -12.17 20.63
N TYR A 74 -7.82 -11.28 19.75
CA TYR A 74 -7.27 -11.09 18.41
C TYR A 74 -5.80 -10.63 18.40
N LEU A 75 -5.32 -9.98 19.46
CA LEU A 75 -3.94 -9.51 19.57
C LEU A 75 -2.94 -10.66 19.69
N LYS A 76 -3.38 -11.83 20.19
CA LYS A 76 -2.53 -13.01 20.34
C LYS A 76 -1.98 -13.53 19.02
N TYR A 77 -2.77 -13.39 17.94
CA TYR A 77 -2.41 -13.89 16.62
C TYR A 77 -1.65 -12.86 15.77
N ALA A 78 -1.59 -11.62 16.19
CA ALA A 78 -0.96 -10.53 15.46
C ALA A 78 0.52 -10.78 15.14
N PRO A 79 1.38 -11.28 16.06
CA PRO A 79 2.78 -11.56 15.76
C PRO A 79 2.96 -12.60 14.65
N ASP A 80 2.20 -13.70 14.67
CA ASP A 80 2.30 -14.78 13.70
C ASP A 80 1.86 -14.29 12.31
N ILE A 81 0.77 -13.52 12.25
CA ILE A 81 0.29 -12.91 11.01
C ILE A 81 1.30 -11.90 10.46
N ARG A 82 1.90 -11.09 11.34
CA ARG A 82 2.93 -10.15 10.96
C ARG A 82 4.15 -10.86 10.36
N GLU A 83 4.56 -11.96 10.94
CA GLU A 83 5.66 -12.78 10.42
C GLU A 83 5.34 -13.37 9.03
N LEU A 84 4.14 -13.89 8.83
CA LEU A 84 3.68 -14.37 7.52
C LEU A 84 3.72 -13.25 6.46
N LEU A 85 3.28 -12.03 6.82
CA LEU A 85 3.31 -10.88 5.92
C LEU A 85 4.74 -10.40 5.61
N LEU A 86 5.68 -10.53 6.52
CA LEU A 86 7.07 -10.16 6.29
C LEU A 86 7.83 -11.18 5.42
N ASN A 87 7.49 -12.46 5.55
CA ASN A 87 8.21 -13.58 4.91
C ASN A 87 7.53 -14.12 3.65
N GLY A 88 6.36 -13.63 3.28
CA GLY A 88 5.62 -14.06 2.09
C GLY A 88 6.37 -13.76 0.79
N THR A 89 5.83 -14.24 -0.32
CA THR A 89 6.42 -14.07 -1.65
C THR A 89 5.38 -13.55 -2.63
N PHE A 90 5.74 -12.53 -3.41
CA PHE A 90 4.89 -12.03 -4.49
C PHE A 90 4.87 -12.98 -5.69
N ALA A 91 3.77 -13.02 -6.41
CA ALA A 91 3.64 -13.73 -7.67
C ALA A 91 4.69 -13.22 -8.69
N PRO A 92 5.22 -14.08 -9.57
CA PRO A 92 6.23 -13.68 -10.56
C PRO A 92 5.81 -12.48 -11.41
N SER A 93 4.55 -12.44 -11.86
CA SER A 93 4.01 -11.33 -12.66
C SER A 93 3.98 -9.99 -11.91
N ILE A 94 3.81 -10.00 -10.60
CA ILE A 94 3.88 -8.79 -9.75
C ILE A 94 5.33 -8.34 -9.56
N LYS A 95 6.25 -9.29 -9.37
CA LYS A 95 7.70 -8.98 -9.31
C LYS A 95 8.18 -8.30 -10.59
N GLU A 96 7.76 -8.78 -11.75
CA GLU A 96 8.09 -8.15 -13.04
C GLU A 96 7.55 -6.72 -13.13
N GLN A 97 6.31 -6.48 -12.69
CA GLN A 97 5.73 -5.13 -12.65
C GLN A 97 6.48 -4.20 -11.68
N PHE A 98 6.89 -4.72 -10.51
CA PHE A 98 7.73 -3.96 -9.58
C PHE A 98 9.09 -3.59 -10.19
N MET A 99 9.74 -4.51 -10.88
CA MET A 99 11.02 -4.24 -11.56
C MET A 99 10.85 -3.17 -12.65
N SER A 100 9.82 -3.28 -13.48
CA SER A 100 9.51 -2.28 -14.52
C SER A 100 9.25 -0.90 -13.94
N MET A 101 8.53 -0.82 -12.82
CA MET A 101 8.32 0.43 -12.08
C MET A 101 9.65 1.01 -11.56
N LEU A 102 10.51 0.18 -10.99
CA LEU A 102 11.82 0.61 -10.49
C LEU A 102 12.76 1.07 -11.61
N GLU A 103 12.72 0.42 -12.78
CA GLU A 103 13.43 0.89 -13.96
C GLU A 103 12.94 2.26 -14.40
N TYR A 104 11.61 2.47 -14.41
CA TYR A 104 11.01 3.75 -14.70
C TYR A 104 11.50 4.87 -13.76
N PHE A 105 11.51 4.63 -12.45
CA PHE A 105 11.98 5.62 -11.46
C PHE A 105 13.51 5.81 -11.46
N GLY A 106 14.25 4.90 -12.06
CA GLY A 106 15.71 4.94 -12.05
C GLY A 106 16.26 4.95 -10.62
N GLN A 107 17.09 5.94 -10.29
CA GLN A 107 17.70 6.10 -8.97
C GLN A 107 16.95 7.13 -8.09
N SER A 108 15.75 7.54 -8.49
CA SER A 108 14.97 8.50 -7.70
C SER A 108 14.45 7.88 -6.41
N PRO A 109 14.56 8.56 -5.26
CA PRO A 109 14.01 8.07 -4.00
C PRO A 109 12.50 7.83 -4.09
N ILE A 110 12.04 6.79 -3.42
CA ILE A 110 10.64 6.38 -3.40
C ILE A 110 10.15 6.29 -1.95
N ILE A 111 8.90 6.66 -1.71
CA ILE A 111 8.20 6.35 -0.46
C ILE A 111 7.07 5.37 -0.74
N VAL A 112 7.05 4.26 -0.01
CA VAL A 112 5.94 3.29 -0.03
C VAL A 112 4.98 3.66 1.08
N ARG A 113 3.70 3.87 0.72
CA ARG A 113 2.66 4.30 1.67
C ARG A 113 1.42 3.44 1.53
N SER A 114 0.78 3.20 2.66
CA SER A 114 -0.54 2.57 2.69
C SER A 114 -1.60 3.47 2.03
N SER A 115 -2.60 2.84 1.43
CA SER A 115 -3.81 3.49 0.91
C SER A 115 -4.99 2.54 1.14
N SER A 116 -5.31 2.30 2.41
CA SER A 116 -6.47 1.49 2.79
C SER A 116 -7.77 2.26 2.56
N ILE A 117 -8.86 1.52 2.35
CA ILE A 117 -10.21 2.11 2.30
C ILE A 117 -10.61 2.77 3.63
N LEU A 118 -9.96 2.35 4.73
CA LEU A 118 -10.19 2.92 6.07
C LEU A 118 -9.45 4.26 6.27
N GLU A 119 -8.43 4.53 5.46
CA GLU A 119 -7.67 5.78 5.51
C GLU A 119 -8.39 6.86 4.69
N ASP A 120 -8.54 8.03 5.28
CA ASP A 120 -9.18 9.21 4.68
C ASP A 120 -10.64 8.99 4.24
N GLY A 121 -11.35 8.04 4.86
CA GLY A 121 -12.78 7.85 4.69
C GLY A 121 -13.59 8.96 5.35
N PHE A 122 -14.74 9.31 4.75
CA PHE A 122 -15.64 10.32 5.30
C PHE A 122 -16.12 9.91 6.71
N GLY A 123 -15.82 10.72 7.71
CA GLY A 123 -16.20 10.47 9.11
C GLY A 123 -15.25 9.56 9.91
N ASN A 124 -14.23 8.98 9.29
CA ASN A 124 -13.26 8.11 9.94
C ASN A 124 -11.84 8.46 9.51
N ALA A 125 -11.14 9.23 10.32
CA ALA A 125 -9.70 9.45 10.12
C ALA A 125 -8.91 8.29 10.72
N PHE A 126 -8.38 7.40 9.90
CA PHE A 126 -7.46 6.32 10.28
C PHE A 126 -6.01 6.73 9.97
N ALA A 127 -5.70 8.01 10.22
CA ALA A 127 -4.41 8.58 9.87
C ALA A 127 -3.29 8.10 10.78
N GLY A 128 -2.12 7.78 10.18
CA GLY A 128 -0.90 7.45 10.93
C GLY A 128 -0.89 6.09 11.61
N LYS A 129 -1.84 5.21 11.33
CA LYS A 129 -1.91 3.85 11.91
C LYS A 129 -1.10 2.81 11.14
N TYR A 130 -0.84 3.08 9.87
CA TYR A 130 -0.02 2.22 9.04
C TYR A 130 1.31 2.89 8.71
N GLU A 131 2.34 2.08 8.53
CA GLU A 131 3.68 2.57 8.23
C GLU A 131 3.78 3.22 6.84
N SER A 132 4.75 4.13 6.74
CA SER A 132 5.27 4.65 5.48
C SER A 132 6.77 4.40 5.46
N VAL A 133 7.27 3.77 4.40
CA VAL A 133 8.67 3.34 4.31
C VAL A 133 9.38 4.09 3.19
N PHE A 134 10.45 4.77 3.55
CA PHE A 134 11.31 5.46 2.60
C PHE A 134 12.35 4.49 2.02
N CYS A 135 12.43 4.46 0.68
CA CYS A 135 13.41 3.69 -0.07
C CYS A 135 14.36 4.64 -0.76
N PRO A 136 15.67 4.63 -0.45
CA PRO A 136 16.67 5.44 -1.16
C PRO A 136 16.72 5.15 -2.66
N ASN A 137 16.34 3.92 -3.07
CA ASN A 137 16.27 3.47 -4.46
C ASN A 137 17.59 3.62 -5.22
N GLN A 138 18.70 3.28 -4.58
CA GLN A 138 20.06 3.37 -5.12
C GLN A 138 20.68 2.00 -5.36
N GLY A 139 21.60 1.90 -6.29
CA GLY A 139 22.31 0.66 -6.62
C GLY A 139 21.75 -0.06 -7.85
N SER A 140 22.06 -1.35 -7.98
CA SER A 140 21.56 -2.21 -9.05
C SER A 140 20.04 -2.41 -8.96
N LEU A 141 19.42 -2.79 -10.06
CA LEU A 141 17.97 -3.09 -10.08
C LEU A 141 17.59 -4.14 -9.03
N LYS A 142 18.45 -5.15 -8.85
CA LYS A 142 18.21 -6.20 -7.84
C LYS A 142 18.23 -5.64 -6.41
N GLU A 143 19.22 -4.85 -6.06
CA GLU A 143 19.33 -4.22 -4.74
C GLU A 143 18.14 -3.30 -4.46
N ARG A 144 17.74 -2.49 -5.44
CA ARG A 144 16.57 -1.61 -5.38
C ARG A 144 15.29 -2.40 -5.20
N TYR A 145 15.14 -3.51 -5.93
CA TYR A 145 14.00 -4.42 -5.81
C TYR A 145 13.92 -5.04 -4.41
N ASP A 146 15.04 -5.56 -3.88
CA ASP A 146 15.10 -6.19 -2.56
C ASP A 146 14.73 -5.19 -1.43
N VAL A 147 15.11 -3.93 -1.57
CA VAL A 147 14.72 -2.85 -0.63
C VAL A 147 13.25 -2.50 -0.77
N PHE A 148 12.77 -2.32 -2.00
CA PHE A 148 11.37 -2.00 -2.28
C PHE A 148 10.41 -3.10 -1.85
N GLU A 149 10.72 -4.36 -2.16
CA GLU A 149 9.91 -5.52 -1.75
C GLU A 149 9.75 -5.58 -0.22
N ARG A 150 10.85 -5.37 0.52
CA ARG A 150 10.81 -5.30 1.99
C ARG A 150 9.94 -4.16 2.48
N ALA A 151 10.03 -2.99 1.85
CA ALA A 151 9.21 -1.84 2.21
C ALA A 151 7.71 -2.11 2.02
N VAL A 152 7.32 -2.74 0.91
CA VAL A 152 5.91 -3.13 0.68
C VAL A 152 5.45 -4.14 1.75
N LYS A 153 6.27 -5.15 2.06
CA LYS A 153 5.98 -6.12 3.12
C LYS A 153 5.83 -5.48 4.49
N GLN A 154 6.68 -4.50 4.83
CA GLN A 154 6.57 -3.74 6.07
C GLN A 154 5.25 -2.96 6.15
N VAL A 155 4.87 -2.27 5.07
CA VAL A 155 3.58 -1.58 5.02
C VAL A 155 2.42 -2.57 5.17
N TYR A 156 2.47 -3.74 4.52
CA TYR A 156 1.46 -4.78 4.71
C TYR A 156 1.43 -5.31 6.15
N ALA A 157 2.59 -5.58 6.73
CA ALA A 157 2.71 -6.06 8.11
C ALA A 157 2.19 -5.05 9.14
N SER A 158 2.31 -3.75 8.88
CA SER A 158 1.80 -2.70 9.78
C SER A 158 0.28 -2.72 9.93
N THR A 159 -0.43 -3.39 9.03
CA THR A 159 -1.89 -3.55 9.13
C THR A 159 -2.33 -4.40 10.32
N VAL A 160 -1.44 -5.18 10.88
CA VAL A 160 -1.68 -6.02 12.08
C VAL A 160 -0.89 -5.57 13.30
N ASP A 161 -0.33 -4.38 13.27
CA ASP A 161 0.28 -3.79 14.45
C ASP A 161 -0.78 -3.56 15.54
N PRO A 162 -0.43 -3.71 16.84
CA PRO A 162 -1.39 -3.68 17.95
C PRO A 162 -2.28 -2.43 17.96
N ASP A 163 -1.73 -1.26 17.66
CA ASP A 163 -2.47 0.00 17.64
C ASP A 163 -3.46 0.07 16.49
N ALA A 164 -3.09 -0.47 15.31
CA ALA A 164 -3.98 -0.55 14.16
C ALA A 164 -5.12 -1.57 14.40
N LEU A 165 -4.82 -2.69 15.06
CA LEU A 165 -5.83 -3.69 15.41
C LEU A 165 -6.81 -3.17 16.46
N LYS A 166 -6.33 -2.52 17.52
CA LYS A 166 -7.19 -1.93 18.55
C LYS A 166 -8.14 -0.89 17.97
N ASP A 167 -7.64 0.03 17.14
CA ASP A 167 -8.46 1.07 16.52
C ASP A 167 -9.53 0.48 15.61
N ARG A 168 -9.23 -0.61 14.88
CA ARG A 168 -10.23 -1.33 14.06
C ARG A 168 -11.25 -2.06 14.94
N ALA A 169 -10.84 -2.69 16.03
CA ALA A 169 -11.74 -3.36 16.95
C ALA A 169 -12.73 -2.38 17.57
N GLU A 170 -12.26 -1.22 18.04
CA GLU A 170 -13.10 -0.15 18.61
C GLU A 170 -14.15 0.37 17.62
N ARG A 171 -13.90 0.23 16.32
CA ARG A 171 -14.79 0.66 15.23
C ARG A 171 -15.59 -0.49 14.61
N ASN A 172 -15.51 -1.71 15.14
CA ASN A 172 -16.09 -2.94 14.56
C ASN A 172 -15.63 -3.20 13.10
N LEU A 173 -14.34 -3.00 12.81
CA LEU A 173 -13.72 -3.15 11.50
C LEU A 173 -12.61 -4.23 11.47
N LEU A 174 -12.65 -5.22 12.36
CA LEU A 174 -11.72 -6.35 12.39
C LEU A 174 -11.89 -7.28 11.19
#